data_fd14484dcbf9a7576163b225894418ba
#
_entry.id   fd14484dcbf9a7576163b225894418ba
#
_cell.length_a   1.000
_cell.length_b   1.000
_cell.length_c   1.000
_cell.angle_alpha   90.00
_cell.angle_beta   90.00
_cell.angle_gamma   90.00
#
_symmetry.space_group_name_H-M   'P 1'
#
loop_
_entity.id
_entity.type
_entity.pdbx_description
1 polymer ?
#
loop_
_entity_poly.entity_id
_entity_poly.type
_entity_poly.pdbx_seq_one_letter_code
_entity_poly.pdbx_strand_id
1 'polypeptide(L)'
;MKSAEGATKKSGLLIAMGLGILGAVAVAAAPKMIRRGRRLDFDNKVVMITGGSRGLGLEIARKLLREGATVALLARDKAELRRAEEILEAFQSRVFTFECDVTDQAQVNETVARVELEVGKISVLVNNAGLIQAGPMETQTLSDYKRTMDTHFWGPLYATLAVVPGMKERNCGRIVNISSIAGLVSVPHLLPYCASKHALVGLSEGLRSELFKDNVFVTTVCPGLMRTGSHINAEFKGQNKKEFALFSMMDSLPVTSIDSAQAAGEIVEACRYGDDKLVITMQARAAEAFHALSSGFVSDMFGLVNIFLPGPGKDPKIDAVKGSQSKSSFSPSFMTKLADDASVRNNELGSN
;
A
#
# COMPACT_ATOMS: atom_id res chain seq x y z
N MET A 1 26.87 2.02 65.69
CA MET A 1 25.56 1.71 65.07
C MET A 1 25.25 2.50 63.78
N LYS A 2 26.01 3.51 63.34
CA LYS A 2 25.74 4.28 62.12
C LYS A 2 26.26 3.66 60.79
N SER A 3 27.09 2.59 60.81
CA SER A 3 27.69 2.00 59.59
C SER A 3 26.83 0.91 58.95
N ALA A 4 25.92 0.26 59.68
CA ALA A 4 25.10 -0.83 59.16
C ALA A 4 23.86 -0.34 58.41
N GLU A 5 23.32 0.84 58.77
CA GLU A 5 22.16 1.43 58.05
C GLU A 5 22.46 1.97 56.63
N GLY A 6 23.71 2.39 56.41
CA GLY A 6 24.17 2.86 55.10
C GLY A 6 24.35 1.77 54.07
N ALA A 7 24.72 0.54 54.50
CA ALA A 7 24.90 -0.58 53.61
C ALA A 7 23.57 -1.17 53.11
N THR A 8 22.58 -1.26 53.98
CA THR A 8 21.23 -1.77 53.67
C THR A 8 20.47 -0.84 52.70
N LYS A 9 20.60 0.51 52.86
CA LYS A 9 20.03 1.48 51.92
C LYS A 9 20.66 1.42 50.54
N LYS A 10 21.99 1.23 50.46
CA LYS A 10 22.67 1.08 49.15
C LYS A 10 22.29 -0.21 48.46
N SER A 11 22.16 -1.34 49.15
CA SER A 11 21.72 -2.61 48.59
C SER A 11 20.28 -2.58 48.10
N GLY A 12 19.37 -1.94 48.84
CA GLY A 12 17.97 -1.76 48.43
C GLY A 12 17.83 -0.89 47.17
N LEU A 13 18.65 0.16 47.06
CA LEU A 13 18.66 1.02 45.89
C LEU A 13 19.21 0.30 44.64
N LEU A 14 20.25 -0.52 44.77
CA LEU A 14 20.81 -1.33 43.70
C LEU A 14 19.84 -2.41 43.21
N ILE A 15 19.10 -3.06 44.12
CA ILE A 15 18.08 -4.04 43.78
C ILE A 15 16.91 -3.37 43.06
N ALA A 16 16.45 -2.20 43.53
CA ALA A 16 15.37 -1.44 42.88
C ALA A 16 15.78 -0.94 41.48
N MET A 17 17.02 -0.47 41.32
CA MET A 17 17.56 -0.10 39.99
C MET A 17 17.70 -1.32 39.09
N GLY A 18 18.17 -2.47 39.60
CA GLY A 18 18.25 -3.71 38.84
C GLY A 18 16.89 -4.22 38.36
N LEU A 19 15.86 -4.18 39.20
CA LEU A 19 14.48 -4.54 38.83
C LEU A 19 13.88 -3.55 37.84
N GLY A 20 14.18 -2.27 37.99
CA GLY A 20 13.76 -1.21 37.04
C GLY A 20 14.38 -1.40 35.65
N ILE A 21 15.69 -1.73 35.57
CA ILE A 21 16.40 -2.00 34.31
C ILE A 21 15.89 -3.29 33.67
N LEU A 22 15.71 -4.38 34.44
CA LEU A 22 15.13 -5.62 33.95
C LEU A 22 13.70 -5.44 33.43
N GLY A 23 12.87 -4.66 34.16
CA GLY A 23 11.53 -4.30 33.71
C GLY A 23 11.56 -3.48 32.41
N ALA A 24 12.43 -2.48 32.30
CA ALA A 24 12.58 -1.67 31.10
C ALA A 24 13.08 -2.49 29.89
N VAL A 25 14.04 -3.41 30.11
CA VAL A 25 14.53 -4.34 29.08
C VAL A 25 13.43 -5.31 28.65
N ALA A 26 12.65 -5.85 29.58
CA ALA A 26 11.51 -6.73 29.27
C ALA A 26 10.44 -6.00 28.46
N VAL A 27 10.08 -4.78 28.83
CA VAL A 27 9.11 -3.93 28.11
C VAL A 27 9.65 -3.60 26.70
N ALA A 28 10.93 -3.32 26.54
CA ALA A 28 11.53 -3.03 25.24
C ALA A 28 11.70 -4.29 24.35
N ALA A 29 11.88 -5.48 24.97
CA ALA A 29 12.05 -6.73 24.26
C ALA A 29 10.72 -7.40 23.87
N ALA A 30 9.66 -7.19 24.66
CA ALA A 30 8.36 -7.82 24.47
C ALA A 30 7.78 -7.59 23.05
N PRO A 31 7.78 -6.39 22.46
CA PRO A 31 7.28 -6.17 21.11
C PRO A 31 8.03 -6.99 20.06
N LYS A 32 9.36 -7.10 20.19
CA LYS A 32 10.20 -7.89 19.27
C LYS A 32 9.93 -9.39 19.38
N MET A 33 9.71 -9.89 20.58
CA MET A 33 9.39 -11.31 20.82
C MET A 33 8.00 -11.64 20.28
N ILE A 34 7.00 -10.81 20.58
CA ILE A 34 5.63 -10.95 20.05
C ILE A 34 5.66 -10.93 18.52
N ARG A 35 6.37 -9.98 17.93
CA ARG A 35 6.54 -9.87 16.48
C ARG A 35 7.15 -11.13 15.87
N ARG A 36 8.21 -11.69 16.48
CA ARG A 36 8.84 -12.95 16.05
C ARG A 36 7.89 -14.14 16.16
N GLY A 37 7.08 -14.22 17.19
CA GLY A 37 6.09 -15.29 17.40
C GLY A 37 4.98 -15.29 16.33
N ARG A 38 4.76 -14.18 15.62
CA ARG A 38 3.78 -14.07 14.53
C ARG A 38 4.34 -14.44 13.16
N ARG A 39 5.62 -14.83 13.05
CA ARG A 39 6.27 -15.06 11.75
C ARG A 39 5.50 -16.10 10.94
N LEU A 40 5.05 -15.70 9.75
CA LEU A 40 4.46 -16.58 8.73
C LEU A 40 5.55 -17.01 7.75
N ASP A 41 5.64 -18.29 7.45
CA ASP A 41 6.39 -18.82 6.33
C ASP A 41 5.49 -18.82 5.08
N PHE A 42 5.98 -18.29 3.97
CA PHE A 42 5.22 -18.23 2.73
C PHE A 42 5.31 -19.49 1.88
N ASP A 43 6.22 -20.42 2.22
CA ASP A 43 6.33 -21.67 1.49
C ASP A 43 4.99 -22.42 1.47
N ASN A 44 4.57 -22.82 0.27
CA ASN A 44 3.29 -23.49 0.03
C ASN A 44 2.03 -22.71 0.49
N LYS A 45 2.11 -21.39 0.69
CA LYS A 45 0.94 -20.55 1.02
C LYS A 45 0.32 -19.96 -0.23
N VAL A 46 -1.01 -19.98 -0.29
CA VAL A 46 -1.76 -19.28 -1.35
C VAL A 46 -1.91 -17.81 -0.96
N VAL A 47 -1.46 -16.93 -1.85
CA VAL A 47 -1.55 -15.48 -1.73
C VAL A 47 -2.41 -14.92 -2.85
N MET A 48 -3.51 -14.29 -2.51
CA MET A 48 -4.38 -13.58 -3.46
C MET A 48 -4.01 -12.10 -3.51
N ILE A 49 -3.75 -11.56 -4.72
CA ILE A 49 -3.30 -10.18 -4.93
C ILE A 49 -4.25 -9.46 -5.90
N THR A 50 -5.00 -8.48 -5.40
CA THR A 50 -5.81 -7.62 -6.27
C THR A 50 -4.93 -6.58 -6.96
N GLY A 51 -5.19 -6.31 -8.26
CA GLY A 51 -4.31 -5.46 -9.06
C GLY A 51 -2.91 -6.07 -9.20
N GLY A 52 -2.82 -7.40 -9.31
CA GLY A 52 -1.57 -8.16 -9.39
C GLY A 52 -0.92 -8.19 -10.77
N SER A 53 -1.60 -7.71 -11.82
CA SER A 53 -1.10 -7.79 -13.20
C SER A 53 0.07 -6.85 -13.50
N ARG A 54 0.27 -5.79 -12.72
CA ARG A 54 1.29 -4.76 -12.97
C ARG A 54 1.72 -4.02 -11.71
N GLY A 55 2.72 -3.15 -11.87
CA GLY A 55 3.16 -2.22 -10.83
C GLY A 55 3.63 -2.92 -9.56
N LEU A 56 3.20 -2.36 -8.43
CA LEU A 56 3.56 -2.88 -7.11
C LEU A 56 3.02 -4.29 -6.87
N GLY A 57 1.80 -4.60 -7.33
CA GLY A 57 1.19 -5.92 -7.15
C GLY A 57 2.02 -7.02 -7.82
N LEU A 58 2.55 -6.77 -9.02
CA LEU A 58 3.44 -7.69 -9.72
C LEU A 58 4.79 -7.87 -9.01
N GLU A 59 5.36 -6.80 -8.44
CA GLU A 59 6.59 -6.90 -7.65
C GLU A 59 6.40 -7.67 -6.34
N ILE A 60 5.25 -7.48 -5.66
CA ILE A 60 4.90 -8.27 -4.48
C ILE A 60 4.76 -9.75 -4.86
N ALA A 61 4.07 -10.07 -5.97
CA ALA A 61 3.95 -11.43 -6.48
C ALA A 61 5.31 -12.07 -6.74
N ARG A 62 6.21 -11.36 -7.43
CA ARG A 62 7.57 -11.81 -7.73
C ARG A 62 8.37 -12.13 -6.47
N LYS A 63 8.23 -11.32 -5.41
CA LYS A 63 8.89 -11.56 -4.12
C LYS A 63 8.36 -12.81 -3.44
N LEU A 64 7.03 -12.95 -3.34
CA LEU A 64 6.38 -14.09 -2.68
C LEU A 64 6.64 -15.41 -3.41
N LEU A 65 6.66 -15.41 -4.75
CA LEU A 65 7.02 -16.59 -5.55
C LEU A 65 8.44 -17.08 -5.29
N ARG A 66 9.40 -16.16 -5.10
CA ARG A 66 10.78 -16.52 -4.71
C ARG A 66 10.86 -17.16 -3.33
N GLU A 67 9.87 -16.93 -2.49
CA GLU A 67 9.76 -17.49 -1.15
C GLU A 67 8.87 -18.74 -1.07
N GLY A 68 8.53 -19.34 -2.20
CA GLY A 68 7.78 -20.58 -2.24
C GLY A 68 6.26 -20.44 -2.26
N ALA A 69 5.72 -19.21 -2.22
CA ALA A 69 4.27 -19.00 -2.29
C ALA A 69 3.69 -19.38 -3.66
N THR A 70 2.40 -19.72 -3.68
CA THR A 70 1.56 -19.76 -4.87
C THR A 70 0.74 -18.48 -4.91
N VAL A 71 0.69 -17.80 -6.06
CA VAL A 71 -0.01 -16.52 -6.19
C VAL A 71 -1.22 -16.62 -7.11
N ALA A 72 -2.32 -16.00 -6.69
CA ALA A 72 -3.51 -15.75 -7.49
C ALA A 72 -3.57 -14.25 -7.79
N LEU A 73 -3.33 -13.86 -9.05
CA LEU A 73 -3.32 -12.48 -9.52
C LEU A 73 -4.68 -12.09 -10.06
N LEU A 74 -5.29 -11.06 -9.48
CA LEU A 74 -6.58 -10.54 -9.92
C LEU A 74 -6.41 -9.20 -10.63
N ALA A 75 -6.99 -9.04 -11.81
CA ALA A 75 -7.08 -7.78 -12.53
C ALA A 75 -8.26 -7.80 -13.53
N ARG A 76 -8.65 -6.63 -14.03
CA ARG A 76 -9.76 -6.50 -14.98
C ARG A 76 -9.36 -6.81 -16.42
N ASP A 77 -8.10 -6.61 -16.75
CA ASP A 77 -7.58 -6.74 -18.12
C ASP A 77 -6.88 -8.09 -18.31
N LYS A 78 -7.50 -8.94 -19.13
CA LYS A 78 -6.96 -10.27 -19.48
C LYS A 78 -5.62 -10.20 -20.21
N ALA A 79 -5.39 -9.16 -21.00
CA ALA A 79 -4.13 -9.02 -21.72
C ALA A 79 -3.00 -8.63 -20.77
N GLU A 80 -3.28 -7.77 -19.76
CA GLU A 80 -2.31 -7.48 -18.71
C GLU A 80 -1.99 -8.72 -17.86
N LEU A 81 -2.99 -9.56 -17.54
CA LEU A 81 -2.79 -10.81 -16.81
C LEU A 81 -1.90 -11.78 -17.59
N ARG A 82 -2.14 -11.96 -18.89
CA ARG A 82 -1.28 -12.83 -19.74
C ARG A 82 0.16 -12.34 -19.76
N ARG A 83 0.40 -11.04 -19.93
CA ARG A 83 1.76 -10.51 -19.88
C ARG A 83 2.41 -10.70 -18.50
N ALA A 84 1.62 -10.63 -17.42
CA ALA A 84 2.12 -10.90 -16.07
C ALA A 84 2.56 -12.36 -15.92
N GLU A 85 1.81 -13.32 -16.50
CA GLU A 85 2.20 -14.74 -16.56
C GLU A 85 3.52 -14.93 -17.31
N GLU A 86 3.68 -14.29 -18.47
CA GLU A 86 4.92 -14.31 -19.24
C GLU A 86 6.11 -13.75 -18.45
N ILE A 87 5.93 -12.63 -17.77
CA ILE A 87 6.96 -12.00 -16.90
C ILE A 87 7.34 -12.91 -15.72
N LEU A 88 6.41 -13.75 -15.26
CA LEU A 88 6.59 -14.67 -14.14
C LEU A 88 6.80 -16.11 -14.58
N GLU A 89 7.12 -16.37 -15.86
CA GLU A 89 7.27 -17.69 -16.47
C GLU A 89 8.15 -18.65 -15.67
N ALA A 90 9.23 -18.14 -15.05
CA ALA A 90 10.11 -18.94 -14.19
C ALA A 90 9.38 -19.59 -12.98
N PHE A 91 8.16 -19.15 -12.68
CA PHE A 91 7.33 -19.64 -11.58
C PHE A 91 5.96 -20.17 -12.06
N GLN A 92 5.83 -20.52 -13.33
CA GLN A 92 4.56 -20.80 -14.02
C GLN A 92 3.64 -21.76 -13.26
N SER A 93 4.15 -22.80 -12.62
CA SER A 93 3.35 -23.77 -11.86
C SER A 93 2.72 -23.22 -10.58
N ARG A 94 3.08 -22.01 -10.17
CA ARG A 94 2.62 -21.34 -8.94
C ARG A 94 1.99 -19.98 -9.21
N VAL A 95 1.71 -19.65 -10.47
CA VAL A 95 1.03 -18.41 -10.88
C VAL A 95 -0.32 -18.75 -11.47
N PHE A 96 -1.37 -18.17 -10.94
CA PHE A 96 -2.74 -18.31 -11.42
C PHE A 96 -3.33 -16.91 -11.62
N THR A 97 -4.09 -16.72 -12.69
CA THR A 97 -4.67 -15.43 -13.02
C THR A 97 -6.19 -15.50 -13.09
N PHE A 98 -6.85 -14.46 -12.60
CA PHE A 98 -8.30 -14.37 -12.56
C PHE A 98 -8.75 -12.98 -13.01
N GLU A 99 -9.64 -12.93 -14.01
CA GLU A 99 -10.30 -11.68 -14.37
C GLU A 99 -11.31 -11.33 -13.29
N CYS A 100 -11.15 -10.14 -12.68
CA CYS A 100 -12.02 -9.68 -11.61
C CYS A 100 -12.01 -8.15 -11.52
N ASP A 101 -13.18 -7.53 -11.54
CA ASP A 101 -13.36 -6.15 -11.10
C ASP A 101 -13.63 -6.13 -9.60
N VAL A 102 -12.69 -5.55 -8.84
CA VAL A 102 -12.81 -5.47 -7.37
C VAL A 102 -13.97 -4.59 -6.91
N THR A 103 -14.54 -3.77 -7.78
CA THR A 103 -15.71 -2.92 -7.47
C THR A 103 -17.03 -3.68 -7.58
N ASP A 104 -17.01 -4.89 -8.13
CA ASP A 104 -18.15 -5.80 -8.23
C ASP A 104 -18.06 -6.89 -7.15
N GLN A 105 -18.91 -6.78 -6.13
CA GLN A 105 -18.93 -7.74 -5.00
C GLN A 105 -19.20 -9.16 -5.46
N ALA A 106 -20.07 -9.36 -6.46
CA ALA A 106 -20.42 -10.71 -6.93
C ALA A 106 -19.22 -11.36 -7.62
N GLN A 107 -18.53 -10.64 -8.50
CA GLN A 107 -17.29 -11.11 -9.13
C GLN A 107 -16.21 -11.43 -8.09
N VAL A 108 -16.05 -10.58 -7.07
CA VAL A 108 -15.07 -10.83 -5.99
C VAL A 108 -15.38 -12.11 -5.25
N ASN A 109 -16.64 -12.34 -4.86
CA ASN A 109 -17.05 -13.55 -4.16
C ASN A 109 -16.84 -14.81 -5.01
N GLU A 110 -17.24 -14.77 -6.29
CA GLU A 110 -17.04 -15.87 -7.24
C GLU A 110 -15.53 -16.14 -7.42
N THR A 111 -14.74 -15.10 -7.59
CA THR A 111 -13.28 -15.24 -7.79
C THR A 111 -12.61 -15.84 -6.55
N VAL A 112 -12.97 -15.43 -5.35
CA VAL A 112 -12.45 -16.02 -4.10
C VAL A 112 -12.80 -17.50 -4.02
N ALA A 113 -14.03 -17.87 -4.33
CA ALA A 113 -14.45 -19.27 -4.33
C ALA A 113 -13.66 -20.10 -5.36
N ARG A 114 -13.44 -19.56 -6.55
CA ARG A 114 -12.62 -20.19 -7.59
C ARG A 114 -11.15 -20.34 -7.17
N VAL A 115 -10.54 -19.30 -6.59
CA VAL A 115 -9.17 -19.40 -6.07
C VAL A 115 -9.06 -20.50 -5.02
N GLU A 116 -10.00 -20.59 -4.09
CA GLU A 116 -9.97 -21.64 -3.06
C GLU A 116 -10.18 -23.05 -3.63
N LEU A 117 -10.95 -23.20 -4.71
CA LEU A 117 -11.19 -24.46 -5.39
C LEU A 117 -10.03 -24.89 -6.30
N GLU A 118 -9.52 -23.97 -7.12
CA GLU A 118 -8.54 -24.25 -8.19
C GLU A 118 -7.08 -24.20 -7.68
N VAL A 119 -6.79 -23.35 -6.68
CA VAL A 119 -5.42 -23.09 -6.19
C VAL A 119 -5.22 -23.58 -4.76
N GLY A 120 -6.18 -23.32 -3.88
CA GLY A 120 -6.14 -23.74 -2.49
C GLY A 120 -6.53 -22.64 -1.51
N LYS A 121 -6.52 -22.96 -0.23
CA LYS A 121 -7.00 -22.06 0.84
C LYS A 121 -6.16 -20.79 0.96
N ILE A 122 -6.79 -19.63 0.80
CA ILE A 122 -6.13 -18.32 0.82
C ILE A 122 -5.57 -18.04 2.21
N SER A 123 -4.26 -17.98 2.33
CA SER A 123 -3.54 -17.67 3.57
C SER A 123 -3.24 -16.18 3.70
N VAL A 124 -3.07 -15.49 2.58
CA VAL A 124 -2.75 -14.06 2.52
C VAL A 124 -3.61 -13.38 1.47
N LEU A 125 -4.20 -12.25 1.85
CA LEU A 125 -4.88 -11.32 0.94
C LEU A 125 -4.06 -10.03 0.85
N VAL A 126 -3.72 -9.60 -0.37
CA VAL A 126 -3.12 -8.30 -0.63
C VAL A 126 -4.10 -7.44 -1.43
N ASN A 127 -4.74 -6.50 -0.77
CA ASN A 127 -5.58 -5.47 -1.39
C ASN A 127 -4.69 -4.37 -1.95
N ASN A 128 -4.31 -4.51 -3.23
CA ASN A 128 -3.40 -3.60 -3.92
C ASN A 128 -4.08 -2.88 -5.09
N ALA A 129 -5.20 -3.37 -5.60
CA ALA A 129 -5.92 -2.71 -6.69
C ALA A 129 -6.19 -1.24 -6.35
N GLY A 130 -5.91 -0.36 -7.29
CA GLY A 130 -6.08 1.08 -7.07
C GLY A 130 -6.03 1.86 -8.38
N LEU A 131 -6.43 3.11 -8.30
CA LEU A 131 -6.31 4.10 -9.35
C LEU A 131 -5.77 5.40 -8.77
N ILE A 132 -5.07 6.18 -9.58
CA ILE A 132 -4.60 7.52 -9.22
C ILE A 132 -5.29 8.51 -10.14
N GLN A 133 -5.92 9.52 -9.55
CA GLN A 133 -6.50 10.63 -10.30
C GLN A 133 -6.04 11.93 -9.66
N ALA A 134 -5.44 12.81 -10.46
CA ALA A 134 -4.92 14.10 -10.03
C ALA A 134 -5.57 15.24 -10.81
N GLY A 135 -5.78 16.36 -10.13
CA GLY A 135 -6.30 17.60 -10.69
C GLY A 135 -6.93 18.48 -9.61
N PRO A 136 -7.05 19.79 -9.87
CA PRO A 136 -7.63 20.73 -8.93
C PRO A 136 -9.10 20.41 -8.62
N MET A 137 -9.56 20.81 -7.44
CA MET A 137 -10.90 20.49 -6.91
C MET A 137 -12.01 20.85 -7.90
N GLU A 138 -11.89 21.96 -8.60
CA GLU A 138 -12.88 22.48 -9.56
C GLU A 138 -13.09 21.55 -10.76
N THR A 139 -12.16 20.64 -11.02
CA THR A 139 -12.28 19.65 -12.11
C THR A 139 -12.79 18.30 -11.63
N GLN A 140 -12.90 18.08 -10.31
CA GLN A 140 -13.36 16.83 -9.72
C GLN A 140 -14.89 16.76 -9.73
N THR A 141 -15.43 15.61 -10.09
CA THR A 141 -16.86 15.33 -10.11
C THR A 141 -17.26 14.35 -9.02
N LEU A 142 -18.52 14.32 -8.64
CA LEU A 142 -19.03 13.34 -7.68
C LEU A 142 -18.75 11.88 -8.12
N SER A 143 -18.73 11.63 -9.43
CA SER A 143 -18.37 10.32 -9.99
C SER A 143 -16.93 9.92 -9.66
N ASP A 144 -16.00 10.88 -9.62
CA ASP A 144 -14.60 10.60 -9.26
C ASP A 144 -14.46 10.14 -7.81
N TYR A 145 -15.19 10.80 -6.90
CA TYR A 145 -15.23 10.38 -5.48
C TYR A 145 -15.84 8.98 -5.33
N LYS A 146 -16.94 8.69 -6.00
CA LYS A 146 -17.57 7.37 -5.97
C LYS A 146 -16.60 6.31 -6.49
N ARG A 147 -16.03 6.51 -7.67
CA ARG A 147 -15.10 5.56 -8.30
C ARG A 147 -13.86 5.27 -7.45
N THR A 148 -13.29 6.30 -6.82
CA THR A 148 -12.14 6.09 -5.92
C THR A 148 -12.55 5.36 -4.65
N MET A 149 -13.73 5.65 -4.09
CA MET A 149 -14.28 4.92 -2.95
C MET A 149 -14.59 3.46 -3.30
N ASP A 150 -15.20 3.21 -4.45
CA ASP A 150 -15.50 1.85 -4.90
C ASP A 150 -14.24 1.01 -5.02
N THR A 151 -13.16 1.60 -5.57
CA THR A 151 -11.90 0.88 -5.77
C THR A 151 -11.09 0.73 -4.49
N HIS A 152 -10.98 1.79 -3.66
CA HIS A 152 -10.04 1.82 -2.54
C HIS A 152 -10.63 1.44 -1.18
N PHE A 153 -11.96 1.47 -1.05
CA PHE A 153 -12.65 1.12 0.18
C PHE A 153 -13.53 -0.11 0.00
N TRP A 154 -14.51 -0.06 -0.92
CA TRP A 154 -15.45 -1.15 -1.10
C TRP A 154 -14.78 -2.40 -1.65
N GLY A 155 -13.89 -2.29 -2.64
CA GLY A 155 -13.15 -3.43 -3.19
C GLY A 155 -12.35 -4.19 -2.13
N PRO A 156 -11.47 -3.55 -1.35
CA PRO A 156 -10.79 -4.17 -0.21
C PRO A 156 -11.74 -4.77 0.83
N LEU A 157 -12.87 -4.11 1.11
CA LEU A 157 -13.88 -4.65 2.03
C LEU A 157 -14.51 -5.93 1.49
N TYR A 158 -14.94 -5.96 0.22
CA TYR A 158 -15.52 -7.15 -0.41
C TYR A 158 -14.56 -8.33 -0.38
N ALA A 159 -13.31 -8.12 -0.80
CA ALA A 159 -12.30 -9.17 -0.79
C ALA A 159 -12.01 -9.66 0.64
N THR A 160 -11.93 -8.75 1.62
CA THR A 160 -11.73 -9.09 3.02
C THR A 160 -12.89 -9.93 3.57
N LEU A 161 -14.13 -9.50 3.34
CA LEU A 161 -15.33 -10.24 3.81
C LEU A 161 -15.42 -11.63 3.20
N ALA A 162 -14.96 -11.80 1.96
CA ALA A 162 -14.98 -13.09 1.27
C ALA A 162 -13.92 -14.07 1.83
N VAL A 163 -12.71 -13.60 2.21
CA VAL A 163 -11.63 -14.50 2.68
C VAL A 163 -11.61 -14.72 4.19
N VAL A 164 -12.11 -13.77 4.99
CA VAL A 164 -12.05 -13.80 6.46
C VAL A 164 -12.70 -15.05 7.07
N PRO A 165 -13.88 -15.53 6.62
CA PRO A 165 -14.48 -16.74 7.19
C PRO A 165 -13.51 -17.94 7.19
N GLY A 166 -12.88 -18.23 6.06
CA GLY A 166 -11.91 -19.31 5.94
C GLY A 166 -10.63 -19.08 6.75
N MET A 167 -10.15 -17.83 6.87
CA MET A 167 -9.01 -17.49 7.72
C MET A 167 -9.32 -17.69 9.22
N LYS A 168 -10.52 -17.32 9.66
CA LYS A 168 -10.99 -17.51 11.05
C LYS A 168 -11.12 -18.99 11.40
N GLU A 169 -11.71 -19.78 10.51
CA GLU A 169 -11.84 -21.24 10.69
C GLU A 169 -10.48 -21.90 10.93
N ARG A 170 -9.44 -21.46 10.22
CA ARG A 170 -8.07 -21.96 10.34
C ARG A 170 -7.27 -21.29 11.47
N ASN A 171 -7.84 -20.29 12.14
CA ASN A 171 -7.17 -19.45 13.14
C ASN A 171 -5.81 -18.90 12.62
N CYS A 172 -5.76 -18.53 11.35
CA CYS A 172 -4.53 -18.07 10.69
C CYS A 172 -4.87 -17.28 9.43
N GLY A 173 -4.33 -16.06 9.30
CA GLY A 173 -4.48 -15.23 8.10
C GLY A 173 -3.63 -13.99 8.12
N ARG A 174 -3.39 -13.45 6.92
CA ARG A 174 -2.76 -12.13 6.72
C ARG A 174 -3.58 -11.33 5.72
N ILE A 175 -3.81 -10.08 6.04
CA ILE A 175 -4.45 -9.12 5.14
C ILE A 175 -3.52 -7.91 5.05
N VAL A 176 -3.15 -7.54 3.84
CA VAL A 176 -2.33 -6.36 3.56
C VAL A 176 -3.17 -5.37 2.75
N ASN A 177 -3.41 -4.21 3.29
CA ASN A 177 -4.14 -3.14 2.61
C ASN A 177 -3.16 -2.06 2.15
N ILE A 178 -3.00 -1.91 0.83
CA ILE A 178 -2.13 -0.89 0.26
C ILE A 178 -2.87 0.44 0.19
N SER A 179 -2.65 1.26 1.21
CA SER A 179 -3.10 2.64 1.25
C SER A 179 -2.06 3.58 0.58
N SER A 180 -1.74 4.68 1.21
CA SER A 180 -0.77 5.69 0.76
C SER A 180 -0.46 6.61 1.94
N ILE A 181 0.63 7.38 1.84
CA ILE A 181 0.82 8.56 2.71
C ILE A 181 -0.37 9.53 2.57
N ALA A 182 -0.99 9.60 1.40
CA ALA A 182 -2.21 10.36 1.15
C ALA A 182 -3.45 9.84 1.92
N GLY A 183 -3.36 8.67 2.55
CA GLY A 183 -4.33 8.16 3.51
C GLY A 183 -4.06 8.57 4.97
N LEU A 184 -2.97 9.28 5.22
CA LEU A 184 -2.58 9.81 6.52
C LEU A 184 -2.49 11.34 6.50
N VAL A 185 -2.07 11.91 5.36
CA VAL A 185 -1.89 13.35 5.15
C VAL A 185 -2.49 13.71 3.80
N SER A 186 -3.48 14.60 3.79
CA SER A 186 -4.12 15.02 2.54
C SER A 186 -3.22 15.94 1.73
N VAL A 187 -3.12 15.65 0.43
CA VAL A 187 -2.27 16.39 -0.52
C VAL A 187 -3.17 17.12 -1.53
N PRO A 188 -2.89 18.38 -1.90
CA PRO A 188 -3.62 19.10 -2.93
C PRO A 188 -3.67 18.31 -4.25
N HIS A 189 -4.68 18.56 -5.07
CA HIS A 189 -4.95 17.92 -6.37
C HIS A 189 -5.26 16.42 -6.33
N LEU A 190 -5.21 15.78 -5.14
CA LEU A 190 -5.52 14.36 -4.95
C LEU A 190 -6.75 14.13 -4.07
N LEU A 191 -7.69 15.07 -3.99
CA LEU A 191 -8.75 15.07 -2.98
C LEU A 191 -9.62 13.79 -2.96
N PRO A 192 -10.16 13.27 -4.08
CA PRO A 192 -10.90 11.99 -4.08
C PRO A 192 -10.02 10.82 -3.66
N TYR A 193 -8.77 10.79 -4.12
CA TYR A 193 -7.79 9.79 -3.76
C TYR A 193 -7.48 9.82 -2.26
N CYS A 194 -7.18 10.99 -1.69
CA CYS A 194 -6.91 11.15 -0.27
C CYS A 194 -8.08 10.66 0.59
N ALA A 195 -9.30 11.10 0.27
CA ALA A 195 -10.50 10.69 1.00
C ALA A 195 -10.67 9.17 1.03
N SER A 196 -10.53 8.51 -0.12
CA SER A 196 -10.68 7.06 -0.24
C SER A 196 -9.55 6.29 0.46
N LYS A 197 -8.32 6.80 0.44
CA LYS A 197 -7.17 6.17 1.13
C LYS A 197 -7.23 6.35 2.65
N HIS A 198 -7.77 7.46 3.16
CA HIS A 198 -8.09 7.62 4.59
C HIS A 198 -9.17 6.63 5.04
N ALA A 199 -10.22 6.45 4.24
CA ALA A 199 -11.25 5.45 4.52
C ALA A 199 -10.66 4.04 4.63
N LEU A 200 -9.72 3.67 3.74
CA LEU A 200 -9.03 2.38 3.80
C LEU A 200 -8.15 2.24 5.05
N VAL A 201 -7.48 3.31 5.50
CA VAL A 201 -6.70 3.28 6.76
C VAL A 201 -7.61 2.98 7.93
N GLY A 202 -8.72 3.71 8.08
CA GLY A 202 -9.69 3.48 9.15
C GLY A 202 -10.29 2.07 9.13
N LEU A 203 -10.65 1.56 7.94
CA LEU A 203 -11.09 0.17 7.78
C LEU A 203 -10.02 -0.83 8.24
N SER A 204 -8.76 -0.62 7.84
CA SER A 204 -7.64 -1.51 8.19
C SER A 204 -7.41 -1.56 9.69
N GLU A 205 -7.41 -0.43 10.37
CA GLU A 205 -7.20 -0.34 11.82
C GLU A 205 -8.34 -1.02 12.58
N GLY A 206 -9.60 -0.81 12.15
CA GLY A 206 -10.76 -1.49 12.72
C GLY A 206 -10.68 -3.00 12.53
N LEU A 207 -10.45 -3.47 11.30
CA LEU A 207 -10.31 -4.90 11.00
C LEU A 207 -9.19 -5.56 11.81
N ARG A 208 -8.06 -4.87 12.00
CA ARG A 208 -6.96 -5.40 12.81
C ARG A 208 -7.42 -5.69 14.24
N SER A 209 -8.13 -4.77 14.84
CA SER A 209 -8.64 -4.92 16.21
C SER A 209 -9.66 -6.05 16.33
N GLU A 210 -10.59 -6.15 15.38
CA GLU A 210 -11.65 -7.15 15.37
C GLU A 210 -11.12 -8.58 15.12
N LEU A 211 -10.14 -8.73 14.22
CA LEU A 211 -9.63 -10.03 13.78
C LEU A 211 -8.44 -10.54 14.60
N PHE A 212 -7.92 -9.74 15.51
CA PHE A 212 -6.76 -10.11 16.35
C PHE A 212 -7.01 -11.41 17.14
N LYS A 213 -8.20 -11.57 17.70
CA LYS A 213 -8.61 -12.76 18.47
C LYS A 213 -8.63 -14.04 17.63
N ASP A 214 -8.78 -13.92 16.32
CA ASP A 214 -8.86 -15.03 15.37
C ASP A 214 -7.49 -15.30 14.71
N ASN A 215 -6.41 -14.73 15.26
CA ASN A 215 -5.04 -14.83 14.73
C ASN A 215 -4.91 -14.41 13.26
N VAL A 216 -5.78 -13.49 12.81
CA VAL A 216 -5.74 -12.86 11.49
C VAL A 216 -5.18 -11.45 11.66
N PHE A 217 -4.01 -11.20 11.07
CA PHE A 217 -3.32 -9.92 11.22
C PHE A 217 -3.50 -9.06 9.98
N VAL A 218 -3.94 -7.82 10.19
CA VAL A 218 -4.12 -6.82 9.15
C VAL A 218 -2.95 -5.84 9.20
N THR A 219 -2.30 -5.62 8.06
CA THR A 219 -1.21 -4.66 7.89
C THR A 219 -1.68 -3.51 7.00
N THR A 220 -1.61 -2.29 7.51
CA THR A 220 -1.86 -1.06 6.75
C THR A 220 -0.57 -0.56 6.15
N VAL A 221 -0.46 -0.51 4.83
CA VAL A 221 0.73 -0.03 4.15
C VAL A 221 0.47 1.37 3.60
N CYS A 222 1.29 2.33 4.01
CA CYS A 222 1.20 3.74 3.60
C CYS A 222 2.50 4.17 2.90
N PRO A 223 2.64 3.85 1.60
CA PRO A 223 3.83 4.26 0.85
C PRO A 223 3.81 5.76 0.59
N GLY A 224 5.02 6.36 0.52
CA GLY A 224 5.26 7.58 -0.21
C GLY A 224 5.27 7.32 -1.72
N LEU A 225 5.94 8.17 -2.49
CA LEU A 225 6.12 7.96 -3.92
C LEU A 225 6.97 6.72 -4.20
N MET A 226 6.56 5.93 -5.20
CA MET A 226 7.23 4.68 -5.59
C MET A 226 7.41 4.64 -7.10
N ARG A 227 8.60 4.32 -7.57
CA ARG A 227 8.89 4.09 -8.99
C ARG A 227 8.27 2.77 -9.46
N THR A 228 6.95 2.77 -9.61
CA THR A 228 6.20 1.65 -10.15
C THR A 228 5.98 1.74 -11.66
N GLY A 229 6.04 2.95 -12.21
CA GLY A 229 5.59 3.27 -13.57
C GLY A 229 4.10 3.62 -13.65
N SER A 230 3.39 3.65 -12.54
CA SER A 230 1.93 3.86 -12.49
C SER A 230 1.46 5.22 -13.02
N HIS A 231 2.36 6.22 -13.11
CA HIS A 231 2.05 7.53 -13.68
C HIS A 231 1.52 7.45 -15.13
N ILE A 232 1.92 6.43 -15.89
CA ILE A 232 1.43 6.19 -17.26
C ILE A 232 -0.08 5.92 -17.29
N ASN A 233 -0.57 5.19 -16.29
CA ASN A 233 -1.98 4.80 -16.16
C ASN A 233 -2.77 5.69 -15.19
N ALA A 234 -2.10 6.60 -14.49
CA ALA A 234 -2.76 7.63 -13.68
C ALA A 234 -3.58 8.57 -14.59
N GLU A 235 -4.61 9.14 -14.04
CA GLU A 235 -5.53 10.05 -14.74
C GLU A 235 -5.31 11.49 -14.26
N PHE A 236 -5.34 12.43 -15.21
CA PHE A 236 -5.08 13.84 -14.95
C PHE A 236 -6.21 14.70 -15.50
N LYS A 237 -6.66 15.68 -14.71
CA LYS A 237 -7.73 16.62 -15.05
C LYS A 237 -7.23 18.06 -15.11
N GLY A 238 -8.01 18.97 -15.68
CA GLY A 238 -7.62 20.37 -15.85
C GLY A 238 -6.45 20.53 -16.82
N GLN A 239 -5.35 21.11 -16.38
CA GLN A 239 -4.11 21.23 -17.17
C GLN A 239 -3.31 19.92 -17.16
N ASN A 240 -3.92 18.84 -17.65
CA ASN A 240 -3.44 17.46 -17.56
C ASN A 240 -1.96 17.27 -17.91
N LYS A 241 -1.42 17.99 -18.91
CA LYS A 241 0.00 17.89 -19.29
C LYS A 241 0.94 18.42 -18.21
N LYS A 242 0.54 19.49 -17.50
CA LYS A 242 1.34 20.06 -16.41
C LYS A 242 1.26 19.19 -15.16
N GLU A 243 0.05 18.71 -14.83
CA GLU A 243 -0.17 17.76 -13.73
C GLU A 243 0.66 16.49 -13.93
N PHE A 244 0.61 15.91 -15.14
CA PHE A 244 1.40 14.73 -15.48
C PHE A 244 2.90 14.97 -15.36
N ALA A 245 3.40 16.10 -15.89
CA ALA A 245 4.83 16.44 -15.82
C ALA A 245 5.31 16.58 -14.38
N LEU A 246 4.54 17.29 -13.55
CA LEU A 246 4.86 17.46 -12.12
C LEU A 246 4.86 16.12 -11.39
N PHE A 247 3.81 15.31 -11.58
CA PHE A 247 3.69 13.99 -10.95
C PHE A 247 4.83 13.06 -11.36
N SER A 248 5.13 12.98 -12.66
CA SER A 248 6.18 12.12 -13.20
C SER A 248 7.58 12.53 -12.70
N MET A 249 7.86 13.83 -12.57
CA MET A 249 9.12 14.32 -12.01
C MET A 249 9.27 13.92 -10.54
N MET A 250 8.23 14.12 -9.73
CA MET A 250 8.26 13.77 -8.31
C MET A 250 8.42 12.26 -8.10
N ASP A 251 7.78 11.45 -8.94
CA ASP A 251 7.84 9.98 -8.90
C ASP A 251 9.21 9.45 -9.33
N SER A 252 9.95 10.17 -10.16
CA SER A 252 11.26 9.76 -10.70
C SER A 252 12.45 10.11 -9.81
N LEU A 253 12.35 11.13 -8.94
CA LEU A 253 13.48 11.58 -8.16
C LEU A 253 13.83 10.57 -7.04
N PRO A 254 15.09 10.07 -6.97
CA PRO A 254 15.48 9.10 -5.94
C PRO A 254 15.34 9.60 -4.50
N VAL A 255 15.39 10.94 -4.32
CA VAL A 255 15.22 11.57 -3.00
C VAL A 255 13.77 11.55 -2.54
N THR A 256 12.79 11.58 -3.47
CA THR A 256 11.35 11.62 -3.14
C THR A 256 10.68 10.27 -3.23
N SER A 257 11.24 9.33 -3.99
CA SER A 257 10.62 8.05 -4.30
C SER A 257 11.53 6.84 -4.03
N ILE A 258 10.92 5.69 -3.77
CA ILE A 258 11.60 4.41 -3.54
C ILE A 258 11.42 3.49 -4.76
N ASP A 259 12.36 2.56 -4.97
CA ASP A 259 12.20 1.50 -5.99
C ASP A 259 11.06 0.53 -5.60
N SER A 260 10.25 0.12 -6.58
CA SER A 260 9.08 -0.74 -6.34
C SER A 260 9.46 -2.12 -5.81
N ALA A 261 10.59 -2.69 -6.22
CA ALA A 261 11.06 -3.98 -5.73
C ALA A 261 11.55 -3.90 -4.28
N GLN A 262 12.13 -2.77 -3.88
CA GLN A 262 12.48 -2.51 -2.48
C GLN A 262 11.21 -2.36 -1.64
N ALA A 263 10.25 -1.54 -2.08
CA ALA A 263 8.97 -1.36 -1.39
C ALA A 263 8.23 -2.70 -1.23
N ALA A 264 8.17 -3.53 -2.27
CA ALA A 264 7.60 -4.87 -2.22
C ALA A 264 8.28 -5.75 -1.16
N GLY A 265 9.62 -5.66 -1.03
CA GLY A 265 10.36 -6.37 0.02
C GLY A 265 9.94 -5.96 1.43
N GLU A 266 9.81 -4.65 1.69
CA GLU A 266 9.37 -4.13 3.00
C GLU A 266 7.92 -4.56 3.30
N ILE A 267 7.04 -4.58 2.29
CA ILE A 267 5.65 -5.01 2.41
C ILE A 267 5.56 -6.50 2.75
N VAL A 268 6.32 -7.35 2.05
CA VAL A 268 6.36 -8.79 2.32
C VAL A 268 6.87 -9.07 3.74
N GLU A 269 7.88 -8.34 4.22
CA GLU A 269 8.35 -8.47 5.60
C GLU A 269 7.31 -8.01 6.63
N ALA A 270 6.62 -6.89 6.41
CA ALA A 270 5.54 -6.45 7.29
C ALA A 270 4.39 -7.47 7.35
N CYS A 271 4.01 -8.04 6.20
CA CYS A 271 3.05 -9.13 6.10
C CYS A 271 3.50 -10.38 6.87
N ARG A 272 4.77 -10.78 6.71
CA ARG A 272 5.38 -11.95 7.39
C ARG A 272 5.18 -11.90 8.89
N TYR A 273 5.42 -10.75 9.49
CA TYR A 273 5.33 -10.57 10.94
C TYR A 273 3.97 -10.06 11.42
N GLY A 274 3.04 -9.80 10.52
CA GLY A 274 1.74 -9.25 10.86
C GLY A 274 1.87 -7.89 11.56
N ASP A 275 2.75 -7.04 11.04
CA ASP A 275 2.94 -5.67 11.54
C ASP A 275 1.63 -4.88 11.37
N ASP A 276 1.40 -3.88 12.20
CA ASP A 276 0.16 -3.09 12.19
C ASP A 276 0.15 -2.07 11.06
N LYS A 277 1.21 -1.29 10.96
CA LYS A 277 1.36 -0.24 9.97
C LYS A 277 2.78 -0.19 9.43
N LEU A 278 2.90 0.01 8.12
CA LEU A 278 4.15 0.23 7.43
C LEU A 278 4.08 1.53 6.65
N VAL A 279 4.82 2.55 7.08
CA VAL A 279 5.02 3.78 6.31
C VAL A 279 6.35 3.68 5.59
N ILE A 280 6.30 3.67 4.25
CA ILE A 280 7.47 3.51 3.39
C ILE A 280 7.96 4.89 2.99
N THR A 281 9.24 5.10 3.02
CA THR A 281 10.05 6.30 2.81
C THR A 281 10.18 7.18 4.07
N MET A 282 11.37 7.80 4.22
CA MET A 282 11.62 8.72 5.34
C MET A 282 10.75 9.97 5.26
N GLN A 283 10.49 10.47 4.05
CA GLN A 283 9.67 11.65 3.82
C GLN A 283 8.22 11.42 4.25
N ALA A 284 7.66 10.23 3.93
CA ALA A 284 6.32 9.86 4.37
C ALA A 284 6.25 9.75 5.90
N ARG A 285 7.24 9.13 6.55
CA ARG A 285 7.32 9.05 8.02
C ARG A 285 7.42 10.42 8.66
N ALA A 286 8.21 11.32 8.08
CA ALA A 286 8.32 12.70 8.57
C ALA A 286 7.00 13.44 8.40
N ALA A 287 6.33 13.34 7.24
CA ALA A 287 5.04 13.97 6.98
C ALA A 287 3.96 13.47 7.96
N GLU A 288 3.88 12.15 8.21
CA GLU A 288 2.99 11.58 9.22
C GLU A 288 3.26 12.14 10.61
N ALA A 289 4.53 12.16 11.03
CA ALA A 289 4.90 12.65 12.36
C ALA A 289 4.58 14.15 12.54
N PHE A 290 4.85 14.98 11.54
CA PHE A 290 4.50 16.40 11.58
C PHE A 290 2.99 16.60 11.58
N HIS A 291 2.25 15.84 10.76
CA HIS A 291 0.78 15.90 10.76
C HIS A 291 0.18 15.48 12.10
N ALA A 292 0.72 14.47 12.75
CA ALA A 292 0.29 14.04 14.07
C ALA A 292 0.53 15.09 15.16
N LEU A 293 1.61 15.89 15.03
CA LEU A 293 1.93 16.98 15.96
C LEU A 293 1.07 18.23 15.70
N SER A 294 0.82 18.58 14.46
CA SER A 294 0.04 19.78 14.09
C SER A 294 -0.57 19.62 12.69
N SER A 295 -1.75 19.01 12.64
CA SER A 295 -2.49 18.81 11.39
C SER A 295 -2.87 20.13 10.71
N GLY A 296 -3.24 21.15 11.50
CA GLY A 296 -3.57 22.49 10.98
C GLY A 296 -2.39 23.14 10.27
N PHE A 297 -1.21 23.15 10.90
CA PHE A 297 0.01 23.72 10.28
C PHE A 297 0.36 23.01 8.96
N VAL A 298 0.28 21.69 8.94
CA VAL A 298 0.55 20.90 7.70
C VAL A 298 -0.48 21.23 6.61
N SER A 299 -1.75 21.37 6.96
CA SER A 299 -2.81 21.76 6.02
C SER A 299 -2.57 23.17 5.45
N ASP A 300 -2.19 24.14 6.29
CA ASP A 300 -1.89 25.51 5.84
C ASP A 300 -0.65 25.52 4.94
N MET A 301 0.38 24.75 5.27
CA MET A 301 1.57 24.59 4.42
C MET A 301 1.21 24.03 3.04
N PHE A 302 0.36 22.99 2.97
CA PHE A 302 -0.13 22.48 1.70
C PHE A 302 -1.04 23.46 0.97
N GLY A 303 -1.79 24.29 1.70
CA GLY A 303 -2.52 25.41 1.12
C GLY A 303 -1.60 26.41 0.41
N LEU A 304 -0.46 26.74 0.99
CA LEU A 304 0.58 27.56 0.33
C LEU A 304 1.18 26.86 -0.88
N VAL A 305 1.48 25.56 -0.80
CA VAL A 305 1.95 24.79 -1.96
C VAL A 305 0.94 24.81 -3.09
N ASN A 306 -0.36 24.70 -2.76
CA ASN A 306 -1.44 24.71 -3.76
C ASN A 306 -1.48 25.96 -4.62
N ILE A 307 -1.00 27.12 -4.13
CA ILE A 307 -0.94 28.37 -4.91
C ILE A 307 -0.02 28.22 -6.13
N PHE A 308 0.98 27.36 -6.06
CA PHE A 308 1.99 27.13 -7.11
C PHE A 308 1.64 25.95 -8.03
N LEU A 309 0.60 25.18 -7.70
CA LEU A 309 0.14 24.06 -8.55
C LEU A 309 -0.63 24.56 -9.79
N PRO A 310 -0.71 23.74 -10.84
CA PRO A 310 -1.46 24.09 -12.04
C PRO A 310 -2.93 24.34 -11.75
N GLY A 311 -3.46 25.51 -12.01
CA GLY A 311 -4.90 25.78 -11.85
C GLY A 311 -5.77 25.00 -12.88
N PRO A 312 -7.10 25.11 -12.79
CA PRO A 312 -8.04 24.36 -13.65
C PRO A 312 -7.93 24.67 -15.14
N GLY A 313 -7.32 25.82 -15.51
CA GLY A 313 -7.25 26.29 -16.89
C GLY A 313 -8.43 27.20 -17.26
N LYS A 314 -8.41 27.76 -18.48
CA LYS A 314 -9.48 28.67 -18.98
C LYS A 314 -10.77 27.90 -19.26
N ASP A 315 -10.65 26.68 -19.81
CA ASP A 315 -11.77 25.73 -20.02
C ASP A 315 -11.46 24.47 -19.24
N PRO A 316 -11.93 24.35 -17.98
CA PRO A 316 -11.59 23.22 -17.13
C PRO A 316 -12.05 21.91 -17.75
N LYS A 317 -11.13 21.06 -18.17
CA LYS A 317 -11.45 19.71 -18.63
C LYS A 317 -11.88 18.88 -17.43
N ILE A 318 -13.15 18.53 -17.41
CA ILE A 318 -13.74 17.63 -16.41
C ILE A 318 -13.38 16.18 -16.74
N ASP A 319 -13.13 15.87 -18.02
CA ASP A 319 -12.74 14.54 -18.46
C ASP A 319 -11.31 14.23 -18.04
N ALA A 320 -11.15 13.04 -17.51
CA ALA A 320 -9.85 12.51 -17.09
C ALA A 320 -9.06 12.03 -18.33
N VAL A 321 -7.79 12.40 -18.40
CA VAL A 321 -6.87 12.00 -19.47
C VAL A 321 -5.78 11.13 -18.87
N LYS A 322 -5.54 9.94 -19.45
CA LYS A 322 -4.45 9.04 -18.99
C LYS A 322 -3.09 9.71 -19.12
N GLY A 323 -2.17 9.36 -18.23
CA GLY A 323 -0.78 9.86 -18.27
C GLY A 323 -0.10 9.56 -19.60
N SER A 324 -0.32 8.37 -20.18
CA SER A 324 0.18 8.02 -21.53
C SER A 324 -0.20 9.01 -22.62
N GLN A 325 -1.35 9.68 -22.50
CA GLN A 325 -1.89 10.67 -23.43
C GLN A 325 -1.58 12.14 -22.99
N SER A 326 -0.97 12.31 -21.81
CA SER A 326 -0.66 13.63 -21.21
C SER A 326 0.80 14.02 -21.39
N LYS A 327 1.53 13.34 -22.27
CA LYS A 327 2.96 13.60 -22.55
C LYS A 327 3.18 15.01 -23.09
N SER A 328 4.36 15.59 -22.77
CA SER A 328 4.78 16.92 -23.19
C SER A 328 6.28 16.95 -23.40
N SER A 329 6.84 18.10 -23.83
CA SER A 329 8.30 18.27 -23.94
C SER A 329 9.07 18.10 -22.62
N PHE A 330 8.38 18.15 -21.48
CA PHE A 330 8.97 17.97 -20.16
C PHE A 330 8.87 16.52 -19.62
N SER A 331 8.03 15.66 -20.27
CA SER A 331 7.87 14.25 -19.88
C SER A 331 7.37 13.43 -21.09
N PRO A 332 8.11 12.38 -21.56
CA PRO A 332 9.33 11.84 -20.95
C PRO A 332 10.56 12.72 -21.16
N SER A 333 11.48 12.69 -20.19
CA SER A 333 12.75 13.42 -20.22
C SER A 333 13.80 12.66 -19.38
N PHE A 334 15.05 13.13 -19.34
CA PHE A 334 16.05 12.53 -18.45
C PHE A 334 15.63 12.57 -16.97
N MET A 335 14.78 13.52 -16.57
CA MET A 335 14.24 13.65 -15.21
C MET A 335 13.13 12.63 -14.88
N THR A 336 12.48 12.03 -15.89
CA THR A 336 11.44 11.01 -15.71
C THR A 336 11.93 9.60 -16.02
N LYS A 337 13.20 9.44 -16.42
CA LYS A 337 13.74 8.17 -16.89
C LYS A 337 13.56 7.00 -15.94
N LEU A 338 13.76 7.19 -14.64
CA LEU A 338 13.64 6.10 -13.67
C LEU A 338 12.20 5.59 -13.53
N ALA A 339 11.20 6.47 -13.63
CA ALA A 339 9.80 6.06 -13.62
C ALA A 339 9.40 5.43 -14.97
N ASP A 340 9.95 5.94 -16.09
CA ASP A 340 9.71 5.38 -17.42
C ASP A 340 10.31 3.97 -17.56
N ASP A 341 11.53 3.73 -17.08
CA ASP A 341 12.17 2.40 -17.04
C ASP A 341 11.36 1.42 -16.16
N ALA A 342 10.81 1.91 -15.05
CA ALA A 342 9.94 1.12 -14.19
C ALA A 342 8.63 0.73 -14.87
N SER A 343 8.07 1.57 -15.76
CA SER A 343 6.84 1.26 -16.50
C SER A 343 7.01 0.04 -17.40
N VAL A 344 8.18 -0.11 -18.02
CA VAL A 344 8.49 -1.30 -18.87
C VAL A 344 8.63 -2.53 -17.98
N ARG A 345 9.44 -2.43 -16.91
CA ARG A 345 9.73 -3.57 -16.02
C ARG A 345 8.49 -4.11 -15.33
N ASN A 346 7.54 -3.25 -14.99
CA ASN A 346 6.39 -3.55 -14.16
C ASN A 346 5.08 -3.69 -14.94
N ASN A 347 5.15 -3.97 -16.26
CA ASN A 347 3.96 -4.22 -17.10
C ASN A 347 2.95 -3.05 -17.15
N GLU A 348 3.40 -1.80 -16.99
CA GLU A 348 2.51 -0.63 -17.01
C GLU A 348 2.21 -0.15 -18.44
N LEU A 349 3.02 -0.57 -19.44
CA LEU A 349 2.78 -0.27 -20.85
C LEU A 349 1.86 -1.34 -21.41
N GLY A 350 0.70 -0.94 -21.95
CA GLY A 350 -0.14 -1.79 -22.78
C GLY A 350 0.61 -2.23 -24.04
N SER A 351 0.22 -3.35 -24.64
CA SER A 351 0.62 -3.66 -26.02
C SER A 351 0.13 -2.54 -26.92
N ASN A 352 1.07 -1.88 -27.63
CA ASN A 352 0.75 -0.97 -28.73
C ASN A 352 0.06 -1.74 -29.83
#